data_f39d46d3312279601fa001c8d901271e
#
_entry.id   f39d46d3312279601fa001c8d901271e
#
_cell.length_a   1.000
_cell.length_b   1.000
_cell.length_c   1.000
_cell.angle_alpha   90.00
_cell.angle_beta   90.00
_cell.angle_gamma   90.00
#
_symmetry.space_group_name_H-M   'P 1'
#
loop_
_entity.id
_entity.type
_entity.pdbx_description
1 polymer ?
#
loop_
_entity_poly.entity_id
_entity_poly.type
_entity_poly.pdbx_seq_one_letter_code
_entity_poly.pdbx_strand_id
1 'polypeptide(L)'
;MEILYQNFANITYQQVIMWIIGGVLIFLAIKKEMEPTLLLPIGFGAILVNLPLSGAIDQFTDGKLERGALSVLFDAGIANELFPLILFIGIGAMIDFGPLLSNPKLMIFGAAAQFGIFFTLCTASMFFDIKDAASIAIIGAADGPTSIVVAQKLGSKYLGAIMVAAYSYMALVPIIQPPVIKLLTTKKERLIRMPYEQSDVSKTVRILFPIIVTVIAGIIAPSSVSLVGFLMFGNLIRECGVLNSLSETAQKVLANLVTIFLGITIASQMRAEQFLKPDTLLILLLGLIAFIFDTAGGVLFAKFLNLFMKQKVNPMIGAAGISAFPMSGRIVHKMGLAEDPQNFLLMHSIGVNVSGQIASVIAGGLILNFFM
;
A
#
# COMPACT_ATOMS: atom_id res chain seq x y z
N MET A 1 38.49 -11.40 -24.50
CA MET A 1 38.69 -10.22 -23.62
C MET A 1 37.84 -9.03 -24.07
N GLU A 2 37.62 -8.79 -25.35
CA GLU A 2 36.78 -7.70 -25.85
C GLU A 2 35.34 -7.72 -25.30
N ILE A 3 34.72 -8.89 -25.21
CA ILE A 3 33.33 -9.05 -24.70
C ILE A 3 33.19 -8.54 -23.25
N LEU A 4 34.19 -8.74 -22.41
CA LEU A 4 34.15 -8.26 -21.01
C LEU A 4 34.26 -6.73 -20.95
N TYR A 5 35.07 -6.11 -21.80
CA TYR A 5 35.20 -4.67 -21.85
C TYR A 5 33.99 -3.96 -22.46
N GLN A 6 33.31 -4.57 -23.42
CA GLN A 6 32.09 -4.03 -24.02
C GLN A 6 30.99 -3.79 -22.99
N ASN A 7 30.82 -4.69 -22.03
CA ASN A 7 29.83 -4.53 -20.96
C ASN A 7 30.11 -3.32 -20.06
N PHE A 8 31.39 -3.05 -19.76
CA PHE A 8 31.79 -1.87 -19.00
C PHE A 8 31.60 -0.58 -19.79
N ALA A 9 31.86 -0.60 -21.10
CA ALA A 9 31.68 0.56 -21.98
C ALA A 9 30.20 0.93 -22.18
N ASN A 10 29.28 0.00 -21.96
CA ASN A 10 27.84 0.19 -22.09
C ASN A 10 27.17 0.72 -20.81
N ILE A 11 27.93 0.97 -19.74
CA ILE A 11 27.37 1.53 -18.51
C ILE A 11 26.97 2.98 -18.75
N THR A 12 25.70 3.28 -18.53
CA THR A 12 25.16 4.66 -18.61
C THR A 12 25.13 5.32 -17.24
N TYR A 13 25.18 6.65 -17.21
CA TYR A 13 25.04 7.40 -15.95
C TYR A 13 23.67 7.16 -15.28
N GLN A 14 22.64 6.93 -16.08
CA GLN A 14 21.30 6.60 -15.57
C GLN A 14 21.28 5.27 -14.82
N GLN A 15 21.97 4.24 -15.31
CA GLN A 15 22.13 2.97 -14.62
C GLN A 15 22.83 3.13 -13.27
N VAL A 16 23.89 3.95 -13.22
CA VAL A 16 24.59 4.25 -11.97
C VAL A 16 23.67 4.93 -10.96
N ILE A 17 22.82 5.88 -11.40
CA ILE A 17 21.81 6.51 -10.54
C ILE A 17 20.86 5.43 -9.99
N MET A 18 20.40 4.49 -10.80
CA MET A 18 19.50 3.42 -10.35
C MET A 18 20.19 2.46 -9.37
N TRP A 19 21.48 2.19 -9.53
CA TRP A 19 22.24 1.41 -8.53
C TRP A 19 22.35 2.13 -7.19
N ILE A 20 22.54 3.45 -7.21
CA ILE A 20 22.52 4.25 -5.99
C ILE A 20 21.14 4.23 -5.35
N ILE A 21 20.06 4.40 -6.12
CA ILE A 21 18.68 4.30 -5.63
C ILE A 21 18.44 2.92 -5.01
N GLY A 22 18.79 1.83 -5.72
CA GLY A 22 18.67 0.47 -5.21
C GLY A 22 19.46 0.25 -3.92
N GLY A 23 20.70 0.77 -3.87
CA GLY A 23 21.56 0.74 -2.68
C GLY A 23 20.96 1.49 -1.48
N VAL A 24 20.34 2.66 -1.72
CA VAL A 24 19.63 3.41 -0.68
C VAL A 24 18.44 2.64 -0.16
N LEU A 25 17.62 2.03 -1.02
CA LEU A 25 16.48 1.20 -0.60
C LEU A 25 16.94 0.01 0.26
N ILE A 26 18.01 -0.68 -0.14
CA ILE A 26 18.61 -1.77 0.65
C ILE A 26 19.14 -1.27 2.00
N PHE A 27 19.81 -0.10 2.00
CA PHE A 27 20.29 0.51 3.24
C PHE A 27 19.15 0.84 4.21
N LEU A 28 18.05 1.43 3.71
CA LEU A 28 16.86 1.72 4.51
C LEU A 28 16.23 0.45 5.05
N ALA A 29 16.16 -0.62 4.25
CA ALA A 29 15.67 -1.92 4.66
C ALA A 29 16.49 -2.51 5.81
N ILE A 30 17.81 -2.54 5.67
CA ILE A 30 18.69 -3.27 6.61
C ILE A 30 19.02 -2.42 7.85
N LYS A 31 19.44 -1.14 7.65
CA LYS A 31 19.92 -0.29 8.75
C LYS A 31 18.83 0.44 9.50
N LYS A 32 17.72 0.73 8.83
CA LYS A 32 16.59 1.46 9.43
C LYS A 32 15.40 0.55 9.72
N GLU A 33 15.50 -0.75 9.35
CA GLU A 33 14.43 -1.75 9.52
C GLU A 33 13.07 -1.28 8.97
N MET A 34 13.13 -0.53 7.84
CA MET A 34 11.98 0.04 7.18
C MET A 34 11.45 -0.94 6.15
N GLU A 35 10.36 -1.61 6.50
CA GLU A 35 9.69 -2.61 5.64
C GLU A 35 10.69 -3.46 4.83
N PRO A 36 11.57 -4.23 5.51
CA PRO A 36 12.63 -4.98 4.84
C PRO A 36 12.09 -5.95 3.80
N THR A 37 10.90 -6.50 4.03
CA THR A 37 10.23 -7.46 3.15
C THR A 37 9.87 -6.88 1.78
N LEU A 38 9.71 -5.56 1.67
CA LEU A 38 9.42 -4.84 0.44
C LEU A 38 10.65 -4.14 -0.14
N LEU A 39 11.32 -3.30 0.67
CA LEU A 39 12.41 -2.46 0.16
C LEU A 39 13.62 -3.25 -0.29
N LEU A 40 13.93 -4.39 0.36
CA LEU A 40 15.09 -5.19 0.00
C LEU A 40 14.93 -5.86 -1.36
N PRO A 41 13.83 -6.58 -1.67
CA PRO A 41 13.62 -7.14 -3.01
C PRO A 41 13.52 -6.08 -4.10
N ILE A 42 12.85 -4.94 -3.84
CA ILE A 42 12.74 -3.85 -4.80
C ILE A 42 14.12 -3.24 -5.08
N GLY A 43 14.90 -2.94 -4.03
CA GLY A 43 16.24 -2.36 -4.17
C GLY A 43 17.22 -3.28 -4.90
N PHE A 44 17.22 -4.57 -4.55
CA PHE A 44 18.06 -5.57 -5.23
C PHE A 44 17.65 -5.75 -6.68
N GLY A 45 16.35 -5.86 -6.93
CA GLY A 45 15.82 -5.97 -8.28
C GLY A 45 16.13 -4.74 -9.14
N ALA A 46 16.07 -3.52 -8.56
CA ALA A 46 16.45 -2.29 -9.26
C ALA A 46 17.92 -2.30 -9.72
N ILE A 47 18.82 -2.85 -8.90
CA ILE A 47 20.21 -3.05 -9.32
C ILE A 47 20.28 -4.07 -10.44
N LEU A 48 19.60 -5.22 -10.26
CA LEU A 48 19.65 -6.35 -11.19
C LEU A 48 19.20 -5.98 -12.61
N VAL A 49 18.09 -5.22 -12.74
CA VAL A 49 17.52 -4.85 -14.05
C VAL A 49 18.31 -3.74 -14.75
N ASN A 50 19.11 -2.98 -14.03
CA ASN A 50 19.93 -1.91 -14.55
C ASN A 50 21.40 -2.31 -14.77
N LEU A 51 21.73 -3.60 -14.69
CA LEU A 51 23.00 -4.10 -15.17
C LEU A 51 23.04 -4.07 -16.71
N PRO A 52 24.16 -3.71 -17.33
CA PRO A 52 24.26 -3.74 -18.78
C PRO A 52 23.95 -5.15 -19.33
N LEU A 53 23.13 -5.22 -20.36
CA LEU A 53 22.70 -6.47 -20.99
C LEU A 53 22.13 -7.48 -19.99
N SER A 54 21.37 -6.99 -19.01
CA SER A 54 20.79 -7.85 -17.96
C SER A 54 19.83 -8.89 -18.53
N GLY A 55 20.19 -10.16 -18.49
CA GLY A 55 19.29 -11.28 -18.82
C GLY A 55 18.12 -11.47 -17.86
N ALA A 56 18.02 -10.62 -16.82
CA ALA A 56 16.87 -10.62 -15.90
C ALA A 56 15.60 -10.07 -16.55
N ILE A 57 15.73 -9.22 -17.57
CA ILE A 57 14.64 -8.62 -18.35
C ILE A 57 14.78 -9.00 -19.81
N ASP A 58 13.69 -8.82 -20.58
CA ASP A 58 13.66 -9.14 -21.99
C ASP A 58 14.77 -8.40 -22.77
N GLN A 59 15.51 -9.15 -23.59
CA GLN A 59 16.59 -8.67 -24.44
C GLN A 59 16.29 -9.03 -25.90
N PHE A 60 16.73 -8.18 -26.83
CA PHE A 60 16.72 -8.50 -28.27
C PHE A 60 18.17 -8.81 -28.69
N THR A 61 18.43 -10.10 -28.93
CA THR A 61 19.74 -10.61 -29.37
C THR A 61 19.56 -11.23 -30.76
N ASP A 62 20.31 -10.76 -31.75
CA ASP A 62 20.27 -11.25 -33.13
C ASP A 62 18.86 -11.29 -33.74
N GLY A 63 18.01 -10.29 -33.43
CA GLY A 63 16.64 -10.21 -33.93
C GLY A 63 15.66 -11.17 -33.26
N LYS A 64 16.07 -11.90 -32.24
CA LYS A 64 15.22 -12.76 -31.40
C LYS A 64 14.98 -12.14 -30.03
N LEU A 65 13.75 -12.30 -29.56
CA LEU A 65 13.38 -11.92 -28.19
C LEU A 65 13.79 -13.03 -27.23
N GLU A 66 14.77 -12.73 -26.36
CA GLU A 66 15.12 -13.58 -25.22
C GLU A 66 14.36 -13.09 -23.98
N ARG A 67 13.47 -13.93 -23.45
CA ARG A 67 12.63 -13.58 -22.30
C ARG A 67 13.45 -13.60 -21.01
N GLY A 68 13.44 -12.49 -20.29
CA GLY A 68 14.04 -12.41 -18.96
C GLY A 68 13.14 -12.98 -17.86
N ALA A 69 13.75 -13.54 -16.82
CA ALA A 69 13.01 -14.18 -15.73
C ALA A 69 12.04 -13.21 -15.01
N LEU A 70 12.43 -11.94 -14.81
CA LEU A 70 11.56 -10.95 -14.19
C LEU A 70 10.41 -10.51 -15.11
N SER A 71 10.64 -10.49 -16.43
CA SER A 71 9.56 -10.22 -17.40
C SER A 71 8.53 -11.35 -17.39
N VAL A 72 8.99 -12.62 -17.33
CA VAL A 72 8.09 -13.78 -17.21
C VAL A 72 7.29 -13.74 -15.91
N LEU A 73 7.94 -13.41 -14.78
CA LEU A 73 7.24 -13.25 -13.49
C LEU A 73 6.22 -12.10 -13.51
N PHE A 74 6.55 -11.01 -14.21
CA PHE A 74 5.65 -9.88 -14.37
C PHE A 74 4.36 -10.30 -15.10
N ASP A 75 4.50 -10.97 -16.24
CA ASP A 75 3.36 -11.44 -17.02
C ASP A 75 2.54 -12.49 -16.28
N ALA A 76 3.22 -13.41 -15.57
CA ALA A 76 2.57 -14.51 -14.86
C ALA A 76 1.88 -14.10 -13.55
N GLY A 77 2.25 -12.97 -12.97
CA GLY A 77 1.78 -12.62 -11.63
C GLY A 77 1.22 -11.21 -11.45
N ILE A 78 1.78 -10.22 -12.15
CA ILE A 78 1.33 -8.83 -12.03
C ILE A 78 0.36 -8.48 -13.16
N ALA A 79 0.73 -8.75 -14.41
CA ALA A 79 -0.09 -8.39 -15.57
C ALA A 79 -1.47 -9.09 -15.58
N ASN A 80 -1.61 -10.22 -14.91
CA ASN A 80 -2.87 -10.94 -14.73
C ASN A 80 -3.51 -10.74 -13.34
N GLU A 81 -3.01 -9.81 -12.52
CA GLU A 81 -3.50 -9.45 -11.18
C GLU A 81 -3.35 -10.56 -10.12
N LEU A 82 -2.73 -11.71 -10.44
CA LEU A 82 -2.70 -12.88 -9.58
C LEU A 82 -1.97 -12.63 -8.24
N PHE A 83 -0.76 -12.06 -8.29
CA PHE A 83 0.02 -11.80 -7.08
C PHE A 83 -0.66 -10.81 -6.13
N PRO A 84 -1.19 -9.65 -6.61
CA PRO A 84 -1.95 -8.75 -5.75
C PRO A 84 -3.13 -9.42 -5.05
N LEU A 85 -3.92 -10.20 -5.78
CA LEU A 85 -5.09 -10.88 -5.23
C LEU A 85 -4.71 -11.96 -4.20
N ILE A 86 -3.71 -12.78 -4.48
CA ILE A 86 -3.23 -13.79 -3.52
C ILE A 86 -2.66 -13.12 -2.26
N LEU A 87 -1.95 -11.98 -2.40
CA LEU A 87 -1.46 -11.23 -1.25
C LEU A 87 -2.61 -10.77 -0.34
N PHE A 88 -3.75 -10.39 -0.89
CA PHE A 88 -4.92 -10.02 -0.09
C PHE A 88 -5.46 -11.15 0.77
N ILE A 89 -5.33 -12.41 0.37
CA ILE A 89 -5.67 -13.55 1.27
C ILE A 89 -4.76 -13.52 2.51
N GLY A 90 -3.47 -13.33 2.31
CA GLY A 90 -2.49 -13.24 3.40
C GLY A 90 -2.78 -12.05 4.32
N ILE A 91 -3.00 -10.87 3.76
CA ILE A 91 -3.35 -9.65 4.50
C ILE A 91 -4.66 -9.86 5.28
N GLY A 92 -5.71 -10.38 4.65
CA GLY A 92 -6.98 -10.66 5.29
C GLY A 92 -6.86 -11.62 6.47
N ALA A 93 -6.02 -12.66 6.33
CA ALA A 93 -5.74 -13.58 7.42
C ALA A 93 -4.93 -12.94 8.57
N MET A 94 -4.13 -11.90 8.30
CA MET A 94 -3.41 -11.15 9.34
C MET A 94 -4.33 -10.18 10.10
N ILE A 95 -5.37 -9.65 9.47
CA ILE A 95 -6.23 -8.62 10.04
C ILE A 95 -7.14 -9.19 11.13
N ASP A 96 -7.12 -8.54 12.31
CA ASP A 96 -8.13 -8.71 13.34
C ASP A 96 -9.16 -7.58 13.26
N PHE A 97 -10.36 -7.90 12.81
CA PHE A 97 -11.46 -6.93 12.74
C PHE A 97 -12.16 -6.70 14.10
N GLY A 98 -11.77 -7.41 15.15
CA GLY A 98 -12.33 -7.24 16.49
C GLY A 98 -12.40 -5.81 16.99
N PRO A 99 -11.30 -5.02 16.93
CA PRO A 99 -11.30 -3.61 17.33
C PRO A 99 -12.29 -2.75 16.54
N LEU A 100 -12.44 -3.01 15.23
CA LEU A 100 -13.38 -2.29 14.38
C LEU A 100 -14.83 -2.71 14.68
N LEU A 101 -15.08 -3.99 14.87
CA LEU A 101 -16.40 -4.53 15.21
C LEU A 101 -16.87 -4.09 16.60
N SER A 102 -15.93 -3.95 17.55
CA SER A 102 -16.19 -3.39 18.88
C SER A 102 -16.56 -1.91 18.85
N ASN A 103 -16.02 -1.15 17.88
CA ASN A 103 -16.30 0.27 17.70
C ASN A 103 -16.50 0.62 16.22
N PRO A 104 -17.68 0.34 15.62
CA PRO A 104 -17.93 0.59 14.20
C PRO A 104 -17.81 2.05 13.77
N LYS A 105 -17.84 3.01 14.71
CA LYS A 105 -17.61 4.44 14.40
C LYS A 105 -16.22 4.70 13.83
N LEU A 106 -15.26 3.79 14.07
CA LEU A 106 -13.91 3.89 13.49
C LEU A 106 -13.92 3.75 11.96
N MET A 107 -14.97 3.16 11.35
CA MET A 107 -15.09 3.07 9.88
C MET A 107 -15.08 4.44 9.19
N ILE A 108 -15.61 5.46 9.85
CA ILE A 108 -15.69 6.81 9.29
C ILE A 108 -14.29 7.40 9.06
N PHE A 109 -13.31 7.05 9.92
CA PHE A 109 -11.92 7.52 9.76
C PHE A 109 -11.23 6.92 8.55
N GLY A 110 -11.48 5.63 8.26
CA GLY A 110 -10.96 5.00 7.05
C GLY A 110 -11.52 5.67 5.78
N ALA A 111 -12.82 5.95 5.77
CA ALA A 111 -13.43 6.68 4.65
C ALA A 111 -12.87 8.11 4.50
N ALA A 112 -12.69 8.84 5.60
CA ALA A 112 -12.15 10.19 5.57
C ALA A 112 -10.68 10.25 5.11
N ALA A 113 -9.89 9.22 5.40
CA ALA A 113 -8.51 9.14 4.96
C ALA A 113 -8.38 8.95 3.44
N GLN A 114 -9.44 8.52 2.73
CA GLN A 114 -9.40 8.44 1.25
C GLN A 114 -9.49 9.84 0.57
N PHE A 115 -9.52 10.91 1.33
CA PHE A 115 -9.56 12.28 0.80
C PHE A 115 -8.43 12.57 -0.19
N GLY A 116 -7.21 12.10 0.10
CA GLY A 116 -6.05 12.31 -0.75
C GLY A 116 -6.17 11.63 -2.12
N ILE A 117 -6.87 10.47 -2.22
CA ILE A 117 -7.15 9.83 -3.51
C ILE A 117 -7.92 10.79 -4.42
N PHE A 118 -9.04 11.33 -3.93
CA PHE A 118 -9.89 12.20 -4.74
C PHE A 118 -9.25 13.57 -4.99
N PHE A 119 -8.49 14.08 -4.03
CA PHE A 119 -7.69 15.30 -4.23
C PHE A 119 -6.63 15.08 -5.33
N THR A 120 -5.95 13.95 -5.30
CA THR A 120 -4.92 13.62 -6.31
C THR A 120 -5.53 13.32 -7.67
N LEU A 121 -6.71 12.72 -7.72
CA LEU A 121 -7.46 12.58 -8.97
C LEU A 121 -7.65 13.95 -9.65
N CYS A 122 -8.14 14.94 -8.91
CA CYS A 122 -8.33 16.30 -9.42
C CYS A 122 -7.02 16.96 -9.86
N THR A 123 -5.94 16.80 -9.09
CA THR A 123 -4.65 17.41 -9.42
C THR A 123 -3.95 16.68 -10.57
N ALA A 124 -3.96 15.35 -10.59
CA ALA A 124 -3.35 14.55 -11.64
C ALA A 124 -4.05 14.73 -13.00
N SER A 125 -5.39 14.93 -13.00
CA SER A 125 -6.16 15.18 -14.24
C SER A 125 -5.78 16.50 -14.94
N MET A 126 -5.00 17.37 -14.30
CA MET A 126 -4.46 18.57 -14.94
C MET A 126 -3.23 18.26 -15.82
N PHE A 127 -2.60 17.11 -15.64
CA PHE A 127 -1.35 16.73 -16.32
C PHE A 127 -1.47 15.46 -17.14
N PHE A 128 -2.39 14.56 -16.77
CA PHE A 128 -2.57 13.25 -17.37
C PHE A 128 -4.01 13.07 -17.86
N ASP A 129 -4.22 12.14 -18.78
CA ASP A 129 -5.57 11.75 -19.13
C ASP A 129 -6.30 11.13 -17.93
N ILE A 130 -7.63 11.12 -17.97
CA ILE A 130 -8.45 10.80 -16.78
C ILE A 130 -8.21 9.38 -16.25
N LYS A 131 -7.93 8.40 -17.12
CA LYS A 131 -7.66 7.02 -16.71
C LYS A 131 -6.29 6.90 -16.04
N ASP A 132 -5.29 7.57 -16.58
CA ASP A 132 -3.96 7.64 -15.97
C ASP A 132 -4.01 8.42 -14.65
N ALA A 133 -4.73 9.56 -14.61
CA ALA A 133 -4.92 10.34 -13.39
C ALA A 133 -5.63 9.55 -12.29
N ALA A 134 -6.66 8.78 -12.63
CA ALA A 134 -7.37 7.90 -11.71
C ALA A 134 -6.46 6.78 -11.18
N SER A 135 -5.62 6.23 -12.04
CA SER A 135 -4.64 5.22 -11.65
C SER A 135 -3.55 5.79 -10.72
N ILE A 136 -3.09 7.02 -10.96
CA ILE A 136 -2.13 7.73 -10.11
C ILE A 136 -2.72 8.05 -8.74
N ALA A 137 -3.98 8.46 -8.70
CA ALA A 137 -4.66 8.86 -7.49
C ALA A 137 -4.69 7.76 -6.42
N ILE A 138 -4.85 6.49 -6.83
CA ILE A 138 -4.89 5.33 -5.92
C ILE A 138 -3.60 5.13 -5.12
N ILE A 139 -2.47 5.68 -5.56
CA ILE A 139 -1.21 5.63 -4.81
C ILE A 139 -1.39 6.19 -3.40
N GLY A 140 -2.26 7.20 -3.23
CA GLY A 140 -2.53 7.84 -1.94
C GLY A 140 -3.05 6.88 -0.88
N ALA A 141 -3.84 5.89 -1.26
CA ALA A 141 -4.34 4.87 -0.33
C ALA A 141 -3.23 4.11 0.41
N ALA A 142 -1.99 4.17 -0.09
CA ALA A 142 -0.86 3.34 0.38
C ALA A 142 -1.21 1.85 0.39
N ASP A 143 -1.88 1.40 -0.67
CA ASP A 143 -2.33 0.04 -0.91
C ASP A 143 -1.76 -0.45 -2.25
N GLY A 144 -0.60 -1.08 -2.20
CA GLY A 144 0.12 -1.56 -3.38
C GLY A 144 -0.73 -2.48 -4.27
N PRO A 145 -1.33 -3.54 -3.72
CA PRO A 145 -2.20 -4.45 -4.47
C PRO A 145 -3.35 -3.75 -5.19
N THR A 146 -4.10 -2.88 -4.51
CA THR A 146 -5.20 -2.12 -5.11
C THR A 146 -4.69 -1.20 -6.22
N SER A 147 -3.53 -0.55 -6.03
CA SER A 147 -2.93 0.33 -7.05
C SER A 147 -2.59 -0.42 -8.33
N ILE A 148 -2.07 -1.65 -8.22
CA ILE A 148 -1.78 -2.50 -9.39
C ILE A 148 -3.06 -2.83 -10.14
N VAL A 149 -4.06 -3.37 -9.43
CA VAL A 149 -5.30 -3.83 -10.04
C VAL A 149 -6.06 -2.69 -10.72
N VAL A 150 -6.13 -1.51 -10.08
CA VAL A 150 -6.78 -0.34 -10.67
C VAL A 150 -6.04 0.15 -11.92
N ALA A 151 -4.72 0.32 -11.84
CA ALA A 151 -3.92 0.79 -12.97
C ALA A 151 -3.95 -0.20 -14.14
N GLN A 152 -3.95 -1.51 -13.85
CA GLN A 152 -4.05 -2.56 -14.86
C GLN A 152 -5.41 -2.54 -15.56
N LYS A 153 -6.50 -2.51 -14.80
CA LYS A 153 -7.87 -2.51 -15.35
C LYS A 153 -8.20 -1.26 -16.14
N LEU A 154 -7.69 -0.10 -15.73
CA LEU A 154 -7.83 1.15 -16.50
C LEU A 154 -6.92 1.22 -17.73
N GLY A 155 -5.98 0.27 -17.86
CA GLY A 155 -5.02 0.24 -18.98
C GLY A 155 -4.04 1.40 -18.92
N SER A 156 -3.61 1.81 -17.73
CA SER A 156 -2.69 2.93 -17.57
C SER A 156 -1.33 2.66 -18.23
N LYS A 157 -0.86 3.64 -18.99
CA LYS A 157 0.48 3.62 -19.61
C LYS A 157 1.61 3.67 -18.58
N TYR A 158 1.29 4.06 -17.35
CA TYR A 158 2.23 4.30 -16.27
C TYR A 158 2.16 3.24 -15.17
N LEU A 159 1.62 2.05 -15.48
CA LEU A 159 1.48 0.95 -14.51
C LEU A 159 2.77 0.72 -13.72
N GLY A 160 3.94 0.69 -14.40
CA GLY A 160 5.22 0.50 -13.74
C GLY A 160 5.57 1.59 -12.73
N ALA A 161 5.41 2.85 -13.10
CA ALA A 161 5.68 3.99 -12.22
C ALA A 161 4.72 4.01 -11.02
N ILE A 162 3.44 3.71 -11.25
CA ILE A 162 2.40 3.64 -10.21
C ILE A 162 2.71 2.54 -9.20
N MET A 163 3.08 1.35 -9.67
CA MET A 163 3.47 0.24 -8.81
C MET A 163 4.66 0.59 -7.91
N VAL A 164 5.73 1.11 -8.52
CA VAL A 164 6.93 1.51 -7.77
C VAL A 164 6.59 2.58 -6.75
N ALA A 165 5.81 3.60 -7.12
CA ALA A 165 5.36 4.65 -6.21
C ALA A 165 4.56 4.08 -5.03
N ALA A 166 3.52 3.28 -5.31
CA ALA A 166 2.62 2.74 -4.29
C ALA A 166 3.38 1.90 -3.24
N TYR A 167 4.22 0.97 -3.69
CA TYR A 167 4.99 0.11 -2.77
C TYR A 167 6.11 0.86 -2.05
N SER A 168 6.78 1.80 -2.74
CA SER A 168 7.83 2.62 -2.09
C SER A 168 7.23 3.50 -1.01
N TYR A 169 6.10 4.16 -1.26
CA TYR A 169 5.46 5.01 -0.24
C TYR A 169 4.87 4.20 0.90
N MET A 170 4.28 3.04 0.63
CA MET A 170 3.87 2.11 1.68
C MET A 170 5.04 1.77 2.61
N ALA A 171 6.21 1.50 2.05
CA ALA A 171 7.41 1.21 2.83
C ALA A 171 8.00 2.43 3.55
N LEU A 172 7.78 3.65 3.02
CA LEU A 172 8.26 4.91 3.60
C LEU A 172 7.29 5.55 4.60
N VAL A 173 6.14 4.91 4.89
CA VAL A 173 5.16 5.37 5.91
C VAL A 173 5.83 5.81 7.22
N PRO A 174 6.81 5.08 7.79
CA PRO A 174 7.46 5.47 9.05
C PRO A 174 8.24 6.80 8.98
N ILE A 175 8.62 7.24 7.79
CA ILE A 175 9.33 8.53 7.61
C ILE A 175 8.35 9.66 7.30
N ILE A 176 7.36 9.40 6.42
CA ILE A 176 6.51 10.44 5.86
C ILE A 176 5.39 10.81 6.85
N GLN A 177 4.78 9.83 7.49
CA GLN A 177 3.59 10.04 8.31
C GLN A 177 3.85 10.86 9.59
N PRO A 178 4.91 10.61 10.41
CA PRO A 178 5.12 11.33 11.65
C PRO A 178 5.30 12.85 11.50
N PRO A 179 6.05 13.39 10.52
CA PRO A 179 6.14 14.82 10.28
C PRO A 179 4.77 15.44 9.95
N VAL A 180 3.98 14.79 9.10
CA VAL A 180 2.63 15.26 8.72
C VAL A 180 1.71 15.33 9.93
N ILE A 181 1.70 14.27 10.76
CA ILE A 181 0.91 14.24 12.01
C ILE A 181 1.35 15.37 12.95
N LYS A 182 2.66 15.55 13.15
CA LYS A 182 3.18 16.59 14.04
C LYS A 182 2.84 18.01 13.56
N LEU A 183 2.88 18.23 12.25
CA LEU A 183 2.52 19.50 11.64
C LEU A 183 1.04 19.86 11.86
N LEU A 184 0.18 18.87 11.81
CA LEU A 184 -1.28 19.06 11.89
C LEU A 184 -1.85 18.96 13.30
N THR A 185 -1.06 18.50 14.29
CA THR A 185 -1.52 18.30 15.65
C THR A 185 -0.69 19.11 16.66
N THR A 186 -1.38 19.69 17.64
CA THR A 186 -0.73 20.30 18.80
C THR A 186 -0.30 19.25 19.82
N LYS A 187 0.66 19.61 20.69
CA LYS A 187 1.07 18.72 21.79
C LYS A 187 -0.11 18.35 22.71
N LYS A 188 -1.02 19.29 22.96
CA LYS A 188 -2.21 19.04 23.78
C LYS A 188 -3.12 17.97 23.15
N GLU A 189 -3.29 18.01 21.85
CA GLU A 189 -4.09 17.03 21.11
C GLU A 189 -3.44 15.64 21.11
N ARG A 190 -2.10 15.58 20.97
CA ARG A 190 -1.36 14.30 21.00
C ARG A 190 -1.36 13.63 22.38
N LEU A 191 -1.56 14.39 23.45
CA LEU A 191 -1.67 13.90 24.83
C LEU A 191 -3.07 13.39 25.19
N ILE A 192 -4.05 13.45 24.29
CA ILE A 192 -5.40 12.93 24.55
C ILE A 192 -5.31 11.42 24.70
N ARG A 193 -5.60 10.89 25.92
CA ARG A 193 -5.70 9.47 26.18
C ARG A 193 -7.09 8.97 25.81
N MET A 194 -7.13 7.81 25.19
CA MET A 194 -8.39 7.17 24.81
C MET A 194 -8.56 5.87 25.59
N PRO A 195 -9.61 5.76 26.44
CA PRO A 195 -9.90 4.50 27.11
C PRO A 195 -10.32 3.45 26.07
N TYR A 196 -9.78 2.25 26.20
CA TYR A 196 -10.19 1.12 25.37
C TYR A 196 -11.08 0.21 26.21
N GLU A 197 -12.36 0.19 25.86
CA GLU A 197 -13.31 -0.77 26.42
C GLU A 197 -13.42 -1.94 25.44
N GLN A 198 -12.89 -3.09 25.82
CA GLN A 198 -13.00 -4.29 25.02
C GLN A 198 -14.45 -4.80 25.15
N SER A 199 -15.21 -4.66 24.07
CA SER A 199 -16.49 -5.36 23.95
C SER A 199 -16.26 -6.74 23.33
N ASP A 200 -16.83 -7.77 23.92
CA ASP A 200 -16.77 -9.11 23.38
C ASP A 200 -17.61 -9.22 22.11
N VAL A 201 -16.95 -9.31 20.98
CA VAL A 201 -17.59 -9.58 19.68
C VAL A 201 -17.80 -11.08 19.55
N SER A 202 -19.05 -11.51 19.40
CA SER A 202 -19.37 -12.92 19.28
C SER A 202 -18.72 -13.56 18.05
N LYS A 203 -18.35 -14.84 18.16
CA LYS A 203 -17.74 -15.61 17.05
C LYS A 203 -18.62 -15.58 15.79
N THR A 204 -19.93 -15.63 15.94
CA THR A 204 -20.86 -15.57 14.81
C THR A 204 -20.73 -14.25 14.05
N VAL A 205 -20.63 -13.11 14.74
CA VAL A 205 -20.44 -11.80 14.11
C VAL A 205 -19.09 -11.75 13.37
N ARG A 206 -18.03 -12.28 13.96
CA ARG A 206 -16.71 -12.34 13.30
C ARG A 206 -16.72 -13.17 12.02
N ILE A 207 -17.45 -14.28 11.99
CA ILE A 207 -17.56 -15.14 10.80
C ILE A 207 -18.48 -14.51 9.74
N LEU A 208 -19.60 -13.90 10.13
CA LEU A 208 -20.54 -13.29 9.20
C LEU A 208 -20.01 -11.98 8.59
N PHE A 209 -19.19 -11.25 9.31
CA PHE A 209 -18.66 -9.96 8.87
C PHE A 209 -17.97 -10.02 7.49
N PRO A 210 -16.97 -10.87 7.23
CA PRO A 210 -16.32 -10.93 5.93
C PRO A 210 -17.27 -11.33 4.80
N ILE A 211 -18.26 -12.16 5.07
CA ILE A 211 -19.28 -12.58 4.10
C ILE A 211 -20.17 -11.38 3.75
N ILE A 212 -20.70 -10.69 4.75
CA ILE A 212 -21.57 -9.53 4.58
C ILE A 212 -20.84 -8.39 3.84
N VAL A 213 -19.61 -8.10 4.23
CA VAL A 213 -18.79 -7.06 3.57
C VAL A 213 -18.56 -7.39 2.10
N THR A 214 -18.27 -8.66 1.78
CA THR A 214 -18.08 -9.09 0.39
C THR A 214 -19.35 -8.91 -0.43
N VAL A 215 -20.51 -9.30 0.11
CA VAL A 215 -21.80 -9.15 -0.57
C VAL A 215 -22.15 -7.67 -0.79
N ILE A 216 -22.02 -6.84 0.25
CA ILE A 216 -22.33 -5.41 0.16
C ILE A 216 -21.39 -4.72 -0.84
N ALA A 217 -20.08 -4.97 -0.75
CA ALA A 217 -19.11 -4.40 -1.67
C ALA A 217 -19.38 -4.85 -3.12
N GLY A 218 -19.77 -6.10 -3.32
CA GLY A 218 -20.14 -6.64 -4.63
C GLY A 218 -21.37 -5.97 -5.25
N ILE A 219 -22.31 -5.55 -4.43
CA ILE A 219 -23.50 -4.83 -4.90
C ILE A 219 -23.16 -3.36 -5.21
N ILE A 220 -22.37 -2.69 -4.36
CA ILE A 220 -22.06 -1.27 -4.50
C ILE A 220 -20.99 -1.03 -5.57
N ALA A 221 -19.96 -1.86 -5.59
CA ALA A 221 -18.80 -1.72 -6.48
C ALA A 221 -18.39 -3.08 -7.05
N PRO A 222 -19.13 -3.61 -8.06
CA PRO A 222 -18.88 -4.94 -8.64
C PRO A 222 -17.45 -5.16 -9.09
N SER A 223 -16.78 -4.12 -9.60
CA SER A 223 -15.39 -4.17 -10.05
C SER A 223 -14.38 -4.45 -8.92
N SER A 224 -14.76 -4.22 -7.66
CA SER A 224 -13.92 -4.47 -6.49
C SER A 224 -14.10 -5.86 -5.86
N VAL A 225 -15.04 -6.66 -6.35
CA VAL A 225 -15.40 -7.96 -5.72
C VAL A 225 -14.20 -8.88 -5.58
N SER A 226 -13.32 -8.95 -6.58
CA SER A 226 -12.11 -9.77 -6.48
C SER A 226 -11.19 -9.30 -5.35
N LEU A 227 -10.95 -7.99 -5.24
CA LEU A 227 -10.10 -7.41 -4.20
C LEU A 227 -10.69 -7.63 -2.80
N VAL A 228 -11.95 -7.19 -2.60
CA VAL A 228 -12.65 -7.34 -1.32
C VAL A 228 -12.82 -8.82 -0.97
N GLY A 229 -13.21 -9.64 -1.95
CA GLY A 229 -13.48 -11.06 -1.73
C GLY A 229 -12.24 -11.83 -1.29
N PHE A 230 -11.08 -11.62 -1.90
CA PHE A 230 -9.83 -12.27 -1.50
C PHE A 230 -9.37 -11.80 -0.11
N LEU A 231 -9.50 -10.50 0.20
CA LEU A 231 -9.22 -9.96 1.54
C LEU A 231 -10.14 -10.60 2.60
N MET A 232 -11.44 -10.60 2.34
CA MET A 232 -12.44 -11.14 3.26
C MET A 232 -12.39 -12.67 3.36
N PHE A 233 -12.00 -13.37 2.30
CA PHE A 233 -11.73 -14.80 2.34
C PHE A 233 -10.57 -15.14 3.28
N GLY A 234 -9.47 -14.39 3.21
CA GLY A 234 -8.37 -14.53 4.15
C GLY A 234 -8.83 -14.35 5.61
N ASN A 235 -9.65 -13.34 5.86
CA ASN A 235 -10.22 -13.11 7.19
C ASN A 235 -11.16 -14.23 7.62
N LEU A 236 -12.00 -14.74 6.74
CA LEU A 236 -12.91 -15.86 7.04
C LEU A 236 -12.14 -17.13 7.43
N ILE A 237 -11.02 -17.44 6.74
CA ILE A 237 -10.10 -18.54 7.12
C ILE A 237 -9.62 -18.39 8.57
N ARG A 238 -9.28 -17.18 8.97
CA ARG A 238 -8.84 -16.88 10.34
C ARG A 238 -9.98 -17.06 11.35
N GLU A 239 -11.12 -16.42 11.11
CA GLU A 239 -12.20 -16.29 12.10
C GLU A 239 -13.06 -17.57 12.23
N CYS A 240 -13.04 -18.48 11.26
CA CYS A 240 -13.81 -19.73 11.31
C CYS A 240 -13.34 -20.66 12.46
N GLY A 241 -12.05 -20.59 12.82
CA GLY A 241 -11.48 -21.33 13.95
C GLY A 241 -11.28 -22.84 13.73
N VAL A 242 -11.57 -23.32 12.51
CA VAL A 242 -11.37 -24.75 12.13
C VAL A 242 -10.23 -24.93 11.13
N LEU A 243 -9.67 -23.83 10.61
CA LEU A 243 -8.61 -23.81 9.60
C LEU A 243 -7.34 -23.10 10.12
N ASN A 244 -6.99 -23.28 11.39
CA ASN A 244 -5.88 -22.55 12.03
C ASN A 244 -4.56 -22.73 11.27
N SER A 245 -4.23 -23.96 10.85
CA SER A 245 -3.00 -24.24 10.08
C SER A 245 -3.00 -23.51 8.73
N LEU A 246 -4.14 -23.47 8.04
CA LEU A 246 -4.28 -22.74 6.77
C LEU A 246 -4.17 -21.22 6.98
N SER A 247 -4.77 -20.71 8.06
CA SER A 247 -4.65 -19.30 8.47
C SER A 247 -3.20 -18.92 8.74
N GLU A 248 -2.46 -19.72 9.49
CA GLU A 248 -1.04 -19.47 9.74
C GLU A 248 -0.19 -19.52 8.46
N THR A 249 -0.47 -20.46 7.58
CA THR A 249 0.20 -20.56 6.27
C THR A 249 -0.09 -19.31 5.43
N ALA A 250 -1.34 -18.85 5.39
CA ALA A 250 -1.72 -17.64 4.65
C ALA A 250 -1.02 -16.39 5.19
N GLN A 251 -0.97 -16.24 6.50
CA GLN A 251 -0.38 -15.06 7.17
C GLN A 251 1.15 -15.00 7.03
N LYS A 252 1.83 -16.14 7.14
CA LYS A 252 3.29 -16.20 7.27
C LYS A 252 3.94 -16.63 5.95
N VAL A 253 3.55 -17.78 5.41
CA VAL A 253 4.23 -18.36 4.25
C VAL A 253 3.76 -17.73 2.96
N LEU A 254 2.44 -17.74 2.73
CA LEU A 254 1.85 -17.22 1.48
C LEU A 254 2.12 -15.72 1.30
N ALA A 255 1.83 -14.91 2.33
CA ALA A 255 2.08 -13.47 2.29
C ALA A 255 3.54 -13.15 2.01
N ASN A 256 4.48 -13.80 2.73
CA ASN A 256 5.92 -13.56 2.52
C ASN A 256 6.38 -14.00 1.13
N LEU A 257 5.95 -15.17 0.65
CA LEU A 257 6.32 -15.68 -0.67
C LEU A 257 5.85 -14.73 -1.77
N VAL A 258 4.60 -14.32 -1.72
CA VAL A 258 4.03 -13.38 -2.72
C VAL A 258 4.69 -12.01 -2.62
N THR A 259 5.02 -11.54 -1.40
CA THR A 259 5.73 -10.26 -1.22
C THR A 259 7.12 -10.29 -1.85
N ILE A 260 7.86 -11.42 -1.75
CA ILE A 260 9.15 -11.58 -2.43
C ILE A 260 8.97 -11.48 -3.95
N PHE A 261 8.00 -12.21 -4.50
CA PHE A 261 7.74 -12.18 -5.94
C PHE A 261 7.30 -10.80 -6.42
N LEU A 262 6.39 -10.16 -5.71
CA LEU A 262 5.96 -8.79 -6.01
C LEU A 262 7.13 -7.80 -5.97
N GLY A 263 7.91 -7.80 -4.89
CA GLY A 263 9.00 -6.83 -4.71
C GLY A 263 10.07 -6.94 -5.81
N ILE A 264 10.52 -8.16 -6.12
CA ILE A 264 11.54 -8.34 -7.16
C ILE A 264 10.98 -8.09 -8.57
N THR A 265 9.71 -8.44 -8.80
CA THR A 265 9.05 -8.25 -10.10
C THR A 265 8.73 -6.79 -10.37
N ILE A 266 8.29 -6.03 -9.36
CA ILE A 266 8.07 -4.57 -9.48
C ILE A 266 9.33 -3.87 -9.95
N ALA A 267 10.49 -4.32 -9.50
CA ALA A 267 11.77 -3.75 -9.91
C ALA A 267 12.04 -3.90 -11.42
N SER A 268 11.40 -4.83 -12.13
CA SER A 268 11.49 -4.92 -13.59
C SER A 268 11.03 -3.65 -14.29
N GLN A 269 10.18 -2.86 -13.63
CA GLN A 269 9.69 -1.57 -14.12
C GLN A 269 10.62 -0.39 -13.75
N MET A 270 11.66 -0.64 -12.95
CA MET A 270 12.64 0.38 -12.54
C MET A 270 13.83 0.48 -13.51
N ARG A 271 13.57 0.28 -14.81
CA ARG A 271 14.59 0.48 -15.85
C ARG A 271 14.95 1.96 -15.94
N ALA A 272 16.25 2.27 -15.94
CA ALA A 272 16.78 3.64 -15.90
C ALA A 272 16.16 4.56 -16.96
N GLU A 273 16.02 4.03 -18.18
CA GLU A 273 15.50 4.76 -19.34
C GLU A 273 14.02 5.17 -19.21
N GLN A 274 13.26 4.44 -18.37
CA GLN A 274 11.84 4.70 -18.15
C GLN A 274 11.61 5.39 -16.81
N PHE A 275 12.35 4.98 -15.78
CA PHE A 275 12.15 5.46 -14.42
C PHE A 275 12.57 6.92 -14.23
N LEU A 276 13.60 7.37 -14.95
CA LEU A 276 14.11 8.76 -14.88
C LEU A 276 13.41 9.73 -15.85
N LYS A 277 12.31 9.32 -16.50
CA LYS A 277 11.51 10.21 -17.34
C LYS A 277 10.77 11.26 -16.49
N PRO A 278 10.57 12.48 -17.00
CA PRO A 278 9.83 13.54 -16.30
C PRO A 278 8.44 13.11 -15.83
N ASP A 279 7.70 12.38 -16.67
CA ASP A 279 6.36 11.88 -16.32
C ASP A 279 6.39 10.93 -15.12
N THR A 280 7.37 10.02 -15.08
CA THR A 280 7.55 9.11 -13.94
C THR A 280 7.89 9.86 -12.67
N LEU A 281 8.77 10.86 -12.74
CA LEU A 281 9.11 11.70 -11.59
C LEU A 281 7.91 12.53 -11.12
N LEU A 282 7.08 13.02 -12.04
CA LEU A 282 5.84 13.71 -11.70
C LEU A 282 4.83 12.77 -11.02
N ILE A 283 4.71 11.52 -11.48
CA ILE A 283 3.86 10.49 -10.84
C ILE A 283 4.35 10.21 -9.41
N LEU A 284 5.66 10.06 -9.23
CA LEU A 284 6.24 9.91 -7.89
C LEU A 284 5.89 11.11 -6.99
N LEU A 285 6.03 12.33 -7.49
CA LEU A 285 5.68 13.53 -6.73
C LEU A 285 4.19 13.57 -6.38
N LEU A 286 3.30 13.31 -7.34
CA LEU A 286 1.85 13.27 -7.12
C LEU A 286 1.45 12.17 -6.14
N GLY A 287 2.09 11.00 -6.20
CA GLY A 287 1.88 9.93 -5.25
C GLY A 287 2.30 10.30 -3.82
N LEU A 288 3.42 11.02 -3.67
CA LEU A 288 3.83 11.56 -2.37
C LEU A 288 2.82 12.57 -1.82
N ILE A 289 2.34 13.47 -2.68
CA ILE A 289 1.31 14.45 -2.33
C ILE A 289 0.03 13.71 -1.91
N ALA A 290 -0.42 12.73 -2.69
CA ALA A 290 -1.59 11.90 -2.37
C ALA A 290 -1.48 11.30 -0.96
N PHE A 291 -0.36 10.66 -0.67
CA PHE A 291 -0.10 10.03 0.63
C PHE A 291 -0.10 11.04 1.80
N ILE A 292 0.49 12.23 1.59
CA ILE A 292 0.46 13.31 2.59
C ILE A 292 -0.98 13.78 2.84
N PHE A 293 -1.77 13.96 1.78
CA PHE A 293 -3.14 14.43 1.89
C PHE A 293 -4.09 13.38 2.46
N ASP A 294 -3.87 12.09 2.22
CA ASP A 294 -4.63 11.02 2.88
C ASP A 294 -4.36 11.01 4.39
N THR A 295 -3.08 11.08 4.79
CA THR A 295 -2.72 11.22 6.21
C THR A 295 -3.33 12.49 6.82
N ALA A 296 -3.25 13.62 6.12
CA ALA A 296 -3.79 14.89 6.56
C ALA A 296 -5.32 14.85 6.67
N GLY A 297 -5.99 14.28 5.68
CA GLY A 297 -7.47 14.14 5.66
C GLY A 297 -7.98 13.40 6.89
N GLY A 298 -7.36 12.26 7.24
CA GLY A 298 -7.73 11.51 8.43
C GLY A 298 -7.51 12.29 9.73
N VAL A 299 -6.37 12.96 9.87
CA VAL A 299 -6.07 13.80 11.07
C VAL A 299 -7.02 14.99 11.19
N LEU A 300 -7.23 15.72 10.10
CA LEU A 300 -8.12 16.89 10.08
C LEU A 300 -9.57 16.49 10.34
N PHE A 301 -9.99 15.36 9.81
CA PHE A 301 -11.31 14.81 10.08
C PHE A 301 -11.50 14.45 11.56
N ALA A 302 -10.49 13.85 12.19
CA ALA A 302 -10.53 13.59 13.63
C ALA A 302 -10.65 14.89 14.45
N LYS A 303 -9.94 15.95 14.04
CA LYS A 303 -10.06 17.29 14.66
C LYS A 303 -11.43 17.88 14.45
N PHE A 304 -12.00 17.76 13.25
CA PHE A 304 -13.34 18.22 12.93
C PHE A 304 -14.39 17.52 13.80
N LEU A 305 -14.31 16.18 13.92
CA LEU A 305 -15.21 15.45 14.81
C LEU A 305 -15.11 15.89 16.27
N ASN A 306 -13.90 16.24 16.72
CA ASN A 306 -13.68 16.73 18.07
C ASN A 306 -14.40 18.04 18.40
N LEU A 307 -14.86 18.80 17.40
CA LEU A 307 -15.68 19.99 17.63
C LEU A 307 -17.08 19.63 18.17
N PHE A 308 -17.58 18.45 17.79
CA PHE A 308 -18.93 17.98 18.12
C PHE A 308 -18.97 16.91 19.21
N MET A 309 -17.82 16.27 19.51
CA MET A 309 -17.76 15.19 20.50
C MET A 309 -17.51 15.70 21.91
N LYS A 310 -18.27 15.16 22.87
CA LYS A 310 -18.04 15.41 24.31
C LYS A 310 -16.74 14.76 24.78
N GLN A 311 -16.53 13.49 24.41
CA GLN A 311 -15.27 12.78 24.61
C GLN A 311 -14.41 12.94 23.36
N LYS A 312 -13.29 13.68 23.51
CA LYS A 312 -12.40 13.94 22.39
C LYS A 312 -11.55 12.70 22.06
N VAL A 313 -11.40 12.43 20.77
CA VAL A 313 -10.48 11.41 20.27
C VAL A 313 -9.10 12.03 20.03
N ASN A 314 -8.06 11.24 20.17
CA ASN A 314 -6.71 11.67 19.79
C ASN A 314 -6.63 11.79 18.26
N PRO A 315 -6.39 12.99 17.69
CA PRO A 315 -6.42 13.17 16.24
C PRO A 315 -5.40 12.33 15.48
N MET A 316 -4.32 11.88 16.14
CA MET A 316 -3.33 11.01 15.52
C MET A 316 -3.92 9.71 14.98
N ILE A 317 -5.01 9.18 15.61
CA ILE A 317 -5.62 7.92 15.12
C ILE A 317 -6.19 8.07 13.71
N GLY A 318 -6.62 9.27 13.32
CA GLY A 318 -7.11 9.53 11.97
C GLY A 318 -6.06 9.26 10.89
N ALA A 319 -4.78 9.51 11.19
CA ALA A 319 -3.69 9.18 10.28
C ALA A 319 -3.59 7.68 9.98
N ALA A 320 -4.06 6.83 10.88
CA ALA A 320 -4.06 5.38 10.67
C ALA A 320 -5.10 4.92 9.62
N GLY A 321 -5.95 5.80 9.13
CA GLY A 321 -6.97 5.49 8.12
C GLY A 321 -6.43 5.19 6.72
N ILE A 322 -5.13 5.35 6.46
CA ILE A 322 -4.50 4.84 5.24
C ILE A 322 -4.37 3.32 5.30
N SER A 323 -4.30 2.67 4.14
CA SER A 323 -4.31 1.20 4.03
C SER A 323 -3.00 0.50 4.40
N ALA A 324 -1.93 1.22 4.71
CA ALA A 324 -0.64 0.63 5.08
C ALA A 324 -0.74 -0.17 6.39
N PHE A 325 -1.32 -1.38 6.30
CA PHE A 325 -1.55 -2.28 7.43
C PHE A 325 -0.33 -3.18 7.69
N PRO A 326 0.06 -3.40 8.95
CA PRO A 326 -0.37 -2.75 10.18
C PRO A 326 0.50 -1.55 10.58
N MET A 327 1.30 -1.02 9.65
CA MET A 327 2.34 -0.02 9.91
C MET A 327 1.81 1.28 10.47
N SER A 328 0.82 1.86 9.80
CA SER A 328 0.27 3.17 10.17
C SER A 328 -0.30 3.15 11.60
N GLY A 329 -1.00 2.09 11.98
CA GLY A 329 -1.50 1.91 13.34
C GLY A 329 -0.38 1.83 14.38
N ARG A 330 0.70 1.12 14.07
CA ARG A 330 1.89 1.00 14.95
C ARG A 330 2.63 2.33 15.10
N ILE A 331 2.74 3.11 14.04
CA ILE A 331 3.39 4.43 14.06
C ILE A 331 2.61 5.37 14.97
N VAL A 332 1.29 5.45 14.82
CA VAL A 332 0.44 6.29 15.67
C VAL A 332 0.57 5.89 17.14
N HIS A 333 0.57 4.59 17.44
CA HIS A 333 0.79 4.09 18.80
C HIS A 333 2.17 4.49 19.34
N LYS A 334 3.23 4.28 18.56
CA LYS A 334 4.61 4.67 18.94
C LYS A 334 4.73 6.17 19.20
N MET A 335 4.07 7.00 18.39
CA MET A 335 4.03 8.44 18.60
C MET A 335 3.26 8.81 19.86
N GLY A 336 2.14 8.12 20.16
CA GLY A 336 1.39 8.30 21.42
C GLY A 336 2.23 8.01 22.64
N LEU A 337 2.94 6.88 22.66
CA LEU A 337 3.85 6.51 23.76
C LEU A 337 5.05 7.45 23.90
N ALA A 338 5.53 8.03 22.81
CA ALA A 338 6.63 8.99 22.84
C ALA A 338 6.22 10.34 23.45
N GLU A 339 4.94 10.74 23.32
CA GLU A 339 4.41 11.96 23.96
C GLU A 339 4.03 11.69 25.44
N ASP A 340 3.48 10.51 25.75
CA ASP A 340 3.06 10.08 27.08
C ASP A 340 3.11 8.54 27.18
N PRO A 341 3.94 7.97 28.07
CA PRO A 341 4.09 6.51 28.22
C PRO A 341 2.80 5.74 28.55
N GLN A 342 1.74 6.43 29.00
CA GLN A 342 0.44 5.84 29.28
C GLN A 342 -0.60 6.05 28.17
N ASN A 343 -0.20 6.64 27.04
CA ASN A 343 -1.11 6.91 25.91
C ASN A 343 -1.16 5.73 24.93
N PHE A 344 -1.90 4.69 25.30
CA PHE A 344 -2.03 3.45 24.54
C PHE A 344 -3.07 3.62 23.42
N LEU A 345 -2.63 3.94 22.21
CA LEU A 345 -3.51 4.16 21.05
C LEU A 345 -3.61 2.93 20.13
N LEU A 346 -2.93 1.82 20.42
CA LEU A 346 -2.77 0.70 19.49
C LEU A 346 -4.12 0.17 18.95
N MET A 347 -5.03 -0.18 19.86
CA MET A 347 -6.29 -0.82 19.46
C MET A 347 -7.19 0.14 18.66
N HIS A 348 -7.20 1.41 19.03
CA HIS A 348 -7.93 2.45 18.28
C HIS A 348 -7.33 2.67 16.89
N SER A 349 -6.00 2.82 16.80
CA SER A 349 -5.29 3.03 15.54
C SER A 349 -5.33 1.81 14.63
N ILE A 350 -5.26 0.58 15.18
CA ILE A 350 -5.45 -0.64 14.39
C ILE A 350 -6.89 -0.72 13.88
N GLY A 351 -7.91 -0.41 14.67
CA GLY A 351 -9.30 -0.38 14.21
C GLY A 351 -9.52 0.63 13.08
N VAL A 352 -8.93 1.82 13.17
CA VAL A 352 -8.93 2.81 12.09
C VAL A 352 -8.16 2.32 10.87
N ASN A 353 -6.99 1.71 11.05
CA ASN A 353 -6.17 1.19 9.96
C ASN A 353 -6.88 0.06 9.19
N VAL A 354 -7.55 -0.82 9.90
CA VAL A 354 -8.39 -1.87 9.32
C VAL A 354 -9.58 -1.29 8.54
N SER A 355 -10.19 -0.21 9.05
CA SER A 355 -11.24 0.48 8.30
C SER A 355 -10.70 1.13 7.02
N GLY A 356 -9.48 1.66 7.06
CA GLY A 356 -8.76 2.17 5.90
C GLY A 356 -8.53 1.12 4.83
N GLN A 357 -8.18 -0.10 5.24
CA GLN A 357 -7.98 -1.22 4.31
C GLN A 357 -9.25 -1.56 3.52
N ILE A 358 -10.42 -1.57 4.18
CA ILE A 358 -11.70 -1.77 3.49
C ILE A 358 -12.01 -0.57 2.60
N ALA A 359 -11.83 0.65 3.13
CA ALA A 359 -12.17 1.87 2.43
C ALA A 359 -11.35 2.07 1.15
N SER A 360 -10.05 1.76 1.16
CA SER A 360 -9.17 1.86 -0.02
C SER A 360 -9.58 0.91 -1.13
N VAL A 361 -9.93 -0.34 -0.78
CA VAL A 361 -10.37 -1.33 -1.77
C VAL A 361 -11.72 -0.92 -2.38
N ILE A 362 -12.65 -0.40 -1.57
CA ILE A 362 -13.92 0.14 -2.07
C ILE A 362 -13.68 1.39 -2.93
N ALA A 363 -12.80 2.31 -2.52
CA ALA A 363 -12.45 3.49 -3.30
C ALA A 363 -11.85 3.10 -4.67
N GLY A 364 -10.95 2.10 -4.69
CA GLY A 364 -10.43 1.54 -5.93
C GLY A 364 -11.53 0.99 -6.84
N GLY A 365 -12.49 0.25 -6.26
CA GLY A 365 -13.65 -0.26 -6.98
C GLY A 365 -14.56 0.85 -7.54
N LEU A 366 -14.79 1.92 -6.78
CA LEU A 366 -15.56 3.08 -7.24
C LEU A 366 -14.85 3.78 -8.40
N ILE A 367 -13.52 3.97 -8.30
CA ILE A 367 -12.73 4.53 -9.41
C ILE A 367 -12.87 3.67 -10.66
N LEU A 368 -12.79 2.35 -10.54
CA LEU A 368 -13.02 1.46 -11.67
C LEU A 368 -14.43 1.64 -12.26
N ASN A 369 -15.45 1.71 -11.43
CA ASN A 369 -16.83 1.89 -11.91
C ASN A 369 -17.06 3.23 -12.62
N PHE A 370 -16.32 4.29 -12.24
CA PHE A 370 -16.47 5.61 -12.85
C PHE A 370 -15.67 5.78 -14.14
N PHE A 371 -14.54 5.08 -14.30
CA PHE A 371 -13.58 5.35 -15.37
C PHE A 371 -13.29 4.16 -16.30
N MET A 372 -13.78 2.96 -16.02
CA MET A 372 -13.79 1.85 -16.99
C MET A 372 -14.81 2.10 -18.07
#